data_40e462d1fd1f7707d0c70f939acd7f4a
#
_entry.id   40e462d1fd1f7707d0c70f939acd7f4a
#
_cell.length_a   1.000
_cell.length_b   1.000
_cell.length_c   1.000
_cell.angle_alpha   90.00
_cell.angle_beta   90.00
_cell.angle_gamma   90.00
#
_symmetry.space_group_name_H-M   'P 1'
#
loop_
_entity.id
_entity.type
_entity.pdbx_description
1 polymer ?
#
loop_
_entity_poly.entity_id
_entity_poly.type
_entity_poly.pdbx_seq_one_letter_code
_entity_poly.pdbx_strand_id
1 'polypeptide(L)'
;MIPDWQLPPGVDRGLWDYLNSDDMVRGYDAQMAASPLAQADVAFCDAVFEHPGRLVDLGCGTGRLAIHFAQRGFDCVGVDLSPEMLAQAAINARKADVLVRWKTDNIVELKQFSDASFDYAACLFSTLGMVRDVANRTKVVQHVARILKPGSRFVLHVHNRWFRGLGWQRVATNAVKTVLNQPSAGDVTMPQAYAGAPLTLHHFTRRGAKQLLVEHGFRILCIHAVTANGDSRETVSWGRNVTTNYGYLIAAEKR
;
A
#
# COMPACT_ATOMS: atom_id res chain seq x y z
N MET A 1 -6.19 -19.09 -18.54
CA MET A 1 -5.46 -18.97 -17.24
C MET A 1 -3.98 -19.07 -17.56
N ILE A 2 -3.16 -18.06 -17.18
CA ILE A 2 -1.71 -18.12 -17.37
C ILE A 2 -1.07 -19.07 -16.34
N PRO A 3 0.00 -19.82 -16.67
CA PRO A 3 0.72 -20.67 -15.73
C PRO A 3 1.52 -19.83 -14.71
N ASP A 4 1.82 -20.41 -13.53
CA ASP A 4 2.46 -19.68 -12.44
C ASP A 4 3.82 -19.06 -12.79
N TRP A 5 4.58 -19.71 -13.69
CA TRP A 5 5.88 -19.19 -14.13
C TRP A 5 5.77 -17.95 -15.06
N GLN A 6 4.58 -17.61 -15.54
CA GLN A 6 4.31 -16.37 -16.29
C GLN A 6 3.74 -15.25 -15.43
N LEU A 7 3.52 -15.48 -14.13
CA LEU A 7 3.06 -14.43 -13.23
C LEU A 7 4.09 -13.30 -13.15
N PRO A 8 3.63 -12.03 -13.08
CA PRO A 8 4.54 -10.90 -12.93
C PRO A 8 5.38 -11.00 -11.64
N PRO A 9 6.58 -10.38 -11.58
CA PRO A 9 7.38 -10.37 -10.38
C PRO A 9 6.61 -9.87 -9.15
N GLY A 10 6.71 -10.60 -8.04
CA GLY A 10 6.02 -10.25 -6.79
C GLY A 10 4.53 -10.60 -6.73
N VAL A 11 3.98 -11.23 -7.75
CA VAL A 11 2.57 -11.67 -7.83
C VAL A 11 2.51 -13.18 -7.65
N ASP A 12 1.68 -13.66 -6.71
CA ASP A 12 1.33 -15.08 -6.60
C ASP A 12 -0.05 -15.36 -7.24
N ARG A 13 -0.42 -16.64 -7.31
CA ARG A 13 -1.70 -17.06 -7.92
C ARG A 13 -2.90 -16.40 -7.22
N GLY A 14 -2.90 -16.34 -5.90
CA GLY A 14 -3.99 -15.75 -5.14
C GLY A 14 -4.18 -14.25 -5.44
N LEU A 15 -3.08 -13.50 -5.52
CA LEU A 15 -3.13 -12.09 -5.92
C LEU A 15 -3.56 -11.93 -7.38
N TRP A 16 -3.06 -12.78 -8.28
CA TRP A 16 -3.45 -12.74 -9.70
C TRP A 16 -4.95 -12.97 -9.88
N ASP A 17 -5.50 -14.00 -9.23
CA ASP A 17 -6.92 -14.33 -9.34
C ASP A 17 -7.79 -13.24 -8.70
N TYR A 18 -7.33 -12.64 -7.58
CA TYR A 18 -7.94 -11.49 -6.95
C TYR A 18 -8.02 -10.28 -7.89
N LEU A 19 -6.92 -9.92 -8.56
CA LEU A 19 -6.83 -8.76 -9.45
C LEU A 19 -7.66 -8.93 -10.75
N ASN A 20 -7.91 -10.16 -11.17
CA ASN A 20 -8.67 -10.48 -12.38
C ASN A 20 -10.12 -10.92 -12.09
N SER A 21 -10.64 -10.64 -10.89
CA SER A 21 -12.02 -10.97 -10.54
C SER A 21 -12.97 -9.81 -10.84
N ASP A 22 -13.97 -10.04 -11.70
CA ASP A 22 -15.01 -9.04 -12.00
C ASP A 22 -15.83 -8.63 -10.78
N ASP A 23 -16.05 -9.55 -9.83
CA ASP A 23 -16.80 -9.29 -8.60
C ASP A 23 -16.05 -8.32 -7.69
N MET A 24 -14.73 -8.33 -7.77
CA MET A 24 -13.85 -7.45 -7.02
C MET A 24 -14.08 -5.98 -7.39
N VAL A 25 -14.07 -5.65 -8.68
CA VAL A 25 -14.24 -4.27 -9.16
C VAL A 25 -15.63 -3.74 -8.79
N ARG A 26 -16.68 -4.58 -8.96
CA ARG A 26 -18.09 -4.16 -8.75
C ARG A 26 -18.41 -3.72 -7.31
N GLY A 27 -17.80 -4.33 -6.30
CA GLY A 27 -18.05 -4.03 -4.89
C GLY A 27 -17.03 -3.08 -4.24
N TYR A 28 -15.90 -2.86 -4.90
CA TYR A 28 -14.73 -2.22 -4.31
C TYR A 28 -15.00 -0.78 -3.86
N ASP A 29 -15.60 0.04 -4.71
CA ASP A 29 -15.87 1.46 -4.41
C ASP A 29 -16.77 1.62 -3.18
N ALA A 30 -17.86 0.86 -3.11
CA ALA A 30 -18.78 0.91 -1.97
C ALA A 30 -18.08 0.47 -0.67
N GLN A 31 -17.25 -0.56 -0.74
CA GLN A 31 -16.49 -1.06 0.39
C GLN A 31 -15.42 -0.06 0.85
N MET A 32 -14.69 0.54 -0.07
CA MET A 32 -13.67 1.54 0.26
C MET A 32 -14.28 2.82 0.81
N ALA A 33 -15.42 3.26 0.29
CA ALA A 33 -16.15 4.41 0.81
C ALA A 33 -16.60 4.20 2.26
N ALA A 34 -17.03 2.98 2.61
CA ALA A 34 -17.43 2.60 3.96
C ALA A 34 -16.26 2.27 4.90
N SER A 35 -15.03 2.18 4.39
CA SER A 35 -13.87 1.76 5.17
C SER A 35 -13.26 2.90 5.98
N PRO A 36 -13.28 2.84 7.33
CA PRO A 36 -12.60 3.84 8.16
C PRO A 36 -11.09 3.89 7.92
N LEU A 37 -10.47 2.75 7.58
CA LEU A 37 -9.05 2.71 7.23
C LEU A 37 -8.76 3.47 5.94
N ALA A 38 -9.63 3.34 4.94
CA ALA A 38 -9.47 4.06 3.68
C ALA A 38 -9.62 5.59 3.87
N GLN A 39 -10.50 6.01 4.79
CA GLN A 39 -10.63 7.41 5.18
C GLN A 39 -9.39 7.91 5.95
N ALA A 40 -8.86 7.10 6.88
CA ALA A 40 -7.63 7.43 7.61
C ALA A 40 -6.42 7.58 6.68
N ASP A 41 -6.32 6.76 5.63
CA ASP A 41 -5.28 6.88 4.60
C ASP A 41 -5.30 8.26 3.93
N VAL A 42 -6.48 8.70 3.47
CA VAL A 42 -6.64 10.01 2.81
C VAL A 42 -6.32 11.14 3.78
N ALA A 43 -6.88 11.11 4.99
CA ALA A 43 -6.64 12.14 6.00
C ALA A 43 -5.15 12.25 6.38
N PHE A 44 -4.44 11.13 6.45
CA PHE A 44 -3.00 11.14 6.70
C PHE A 44 -2.22 11.72 5.53
N CYS A 45 -2.58 11.37 4.29
CA CYS A 45 -1.97 11.96 3.10
C CYS A 45 -2.23 13.47 3.01
N ASP A 46 -3.44 13.94 3.35
CA ASP A 46 -3.78 15.37 3.41
C ASP A 46 -2.88 16.15 4.38
N ALA A 47 -2.53 15.55 5.52
CA ALA A 47 -1.62 16.16 6.48
C ALA A 47 -0.15 16.15 6.03
N VAL A 48 0.22 15.24 5.10
CA VAL A 48 1.61 15.08 4.63
C VAL A 48 1.86 15.81 3.32
N PHE A 49 0.91 15.84 2.39
CA PHE A 49 1.04 16.47 1.06
C PHE A 49 0.49 17.89 1.09
N GLU A 50 1.30 18.83 1.55
CA GLU A 50 0.88 20.19 1.93
C GLU A 50 0.51 21.09 0.74
N HIS A 51 1.16 20.92 -0.41
CA HIS A 51 1.01 21.80 -1.57
C HIS A 51 0.83 21.01 -2.85
N PRO A 52 0.09 21.51 -3.85
CA PRO A 52 -0.02 20.88 -5.15
C PRO A 52 1.36 20.55 -5.76
N GLY A 53 1.46 19.37 -6.33
CA GLY A 53 2.67 18.84 -6.94
C GLY A 53 2.35 17.58 -7.74
N ARG A 54 3.34 16.91 -8.24
CA ARG A 54 3.18 15.68 -9.01
C ARG A 54 3.15 14.46 -8.07
N LEU A 55 2.01 13.78 -8.01
CA LEU A 55 1.75 12.63 -7.13
C LEU A 55 1.66 11.33 -7.92
N VAL A 56 2.31 10.27 -7.45
CA VAL A 56 2.06 8.89 -7.89
C VAL A 56 1.38 8.08 -6.80
N ASP A 57 0.27 7.42 -7.14
CA ASP A 57 -0.48 6.49 -6.28
C ASP A 57 -0.22 5.06 -6.76
N LEU A 58 0.51 4.27 -5.96
CA LEU A 58 1.00 2.93 -6.29
C LEU A 58 0.06 1.85 -5.73
N GLY A 59 -0.57 1.09 -6.62
CA GLY A 59 -1.68 0.20 -6.31
C GLY A 59 -2.95 1.02 -6.07
N CYS A 60 -3.25 1.91 -6.99
CA CYS A 60 -4.29 2.93 -6.83
C CYS A 60 -5.72 2.37 -6.85
N GLY A 61 -5.93 1.11 -7.28
CA GLY A 61 -7.24 0.49 -7.45
C GLY A 61 -8.16 1.35 -8.32
N THR A 62 -9.33 1.67 -7.81
CA THR A 62 -10.33 2.51 -8.49
C THR A 62 -10.08 4.02 -8.38
N GLY A 63 -8.88 4.43 -7.95
CA GLY A 63 -8.38 5.80 -8.04
C GLY A 63 -8.77 6.73 -6.87
N ARG A 64 -9.21 6.20 -5.74
CA ARG A 64 -9.68 6.99 -4.59
C ARG A 64 -8.75 8.12 -4.19
N LEU A 65 -7.46 7.84 -3.96
CA LEU A 65 -6.48 8.84 -3.53
C LEU A 65 -6.13 9.79 -4.68
N ALA A 66 -5.82 9.27 -5.86
CA ALA A 66 -5.43 10.07 -7.02
C ALA A 66 -6.52 11.06 -7.42
N ILE A 67 -7.81 10.67 -7.37
CA ILE A 67 -8.97 11.55 -7.66
C ILE A 67 -9.08 12.62 -6.57
N HIS A 68 -8.98 12.26 -5.28
CA HIS A 68 -9.04 13.21 -4.17
C HIS A 68 -7.98 14.32 -4.31
N PHE A 69 -6.75 13.97 -4.64
CA PHE A 69 -5.68 14.96 -4.81
C PHE A 69 -5.78 15.72 -6.14
N ALA A 70 -6.28 15.11 -7.21
CA ALA A 70 -6.56 15.82 -8.47
C ALA A 70 -7.60 16.93 -8.28
N GLN A 71 -8.65 16.72 -7.46
CA GLN A 71 -9.62 17.76 -7.07
C GLN A 71 -8.97 18.92 -6.30
N ARG A 72 -7.80 18.70 -5.71
CA ARG A 72 -7.01 19.70 -4.97
C ARG A 72 -5.88 20.32 -5.81
N GLY A 73 -5.89 20.08 -7.13
CA GLY A 73 -4.95 20.68 -8.08
C GLY A 73 -3.61 19.98 -8.22
N PHE A 74 -3.47 18.73 -7.72
CA PHE A 74 -2.27 17.92 -7.94
C PHE A 74 -2.27 17.30 -9.34
N ASP A 75 -1.07 17.14 -9.93
CA ASP A 75 -0.84 16.36 -11.16
C ASP A 75 -0.71 14.88 -10.80
N CYS A 76 -1.80 14.13 -10.87
CA CYS A 76 -1.87 12.76 -10.36
C CYS A 76 -1.63 11.70 -11.43
N VAL A 77 -0.88 10.66 -11.04
CA VAL A 77 -0.69 9.42 -11.79
C VAL A 77 -1.11 8.24 -10.90
N GLY A 78 -2.08 7.46 -11.33
CA GLY A 78 -2.45 6.21 -10.68
C GLY A 78 -1.80 5.02 -11.39
N VAL A 79 -1.19 4.12 -10.62
CA VAL A 79 -0.56 2.88 -11.12
C VAL A 79 -1.24 1.70 -10.48
N ASP A 80 -1.72 0.76 -11.28
CA ASP A 80 -2.25 -0.51 -10.80
C ASP A 80 -1.91 -1.63 -11.79
N LEU A 81 -1.90 -2.87 -11.31
CA LEU A 81 -1.66 -4.04 -12.14
C LEU A 81 -2.94 -4.51 -12.85
N SER A 82 -4.14 -4.18 -12.32
CA SER A 82 -5.44 -4.54 -12.89
C SER A 82 -5.94 -3.48 -13.88
N PRO A 83 -6.06 -3.81 -15.18
CA PRO A 83 -6.68 -2.93 -16.17
C PRO A 83 -8.14 -2.61 -15.83
N GLU A 84 -8.86 -3.56 -15.23
CA GLU A 84 -10.26 -3.42 -14.83
C GLU A 84 -10.43 -2.38 -13.73
N MET A 85 -9.54 -2.39 -12.72
CA MET A 85 -9.49 -1.35 -11.67
C MET A 85 -9.24 0.02 -12.29
N LEU A 86 -8.29 0.12 -13.22
CA LEU A 86 -7.97 1.39 -13.89
C LEU A 86 -9.11 1.87 -14.81
N ALA A 87 -9.84 0.96 -15.45
CA ALA A 87 -11.03 1.31 -16.21
C ALA A 87 -12.11 1.93 -15.30
N GLN A 88 -12.34 1.34 -14.11
CA GLN A 88 -13.24 1.90 -13.12
C GLN A 88 -12.72 3.23 -12.57
N ALA A 89 -11.41 3.35 -12.30
CA ALA A 89 -10.77 4.60 -11.88
C ALA A 89 -10.99 5.73 -12.89
N ALA A 90 -10.90 5.45 -14.18
CA ALA A 90 -11.18 6.42 -15.25
C ALA A 90 -12.66 6.84 -15.28
N ILE A 91 -13.59 5.95 -14.97
CA ILE A 91 -15.02 6.27 -14.82
C ILE A 91 -15.21 7.19 -13.61
N ASN A 92 -14.60 6.87 -12.48
CA ASN A 92 -14.70 7.63 -11.24
C ASN A 92 -14.10 9.04 -11.40
N ALA A 93 -12.94 9.17 -12.06
CA ALA A 93 -12.32 10.47 -12.34
C ALA A 93 -13.21 11.36 -13.22
N ARG A 94 -13.85 10.79 -14.25
CA ARG A 94 -14.83 11.53 -15.07
C ARG A 94 -16.04 12.00 -14.28
N LYS A 95 -16.58 11.17 -13.37
CA LYS A 95 -17.68 11.57 -12.47
C LYS A 95 -17.28 12.69 -11.51
N ALA A 96 -16.01 12.74 -11.12
CA ALA A 96 -15.46 13.76 -10.25
C ALA A 96 -14.96 15.01 -10.99
N ASP A 97 -15.09 15.05 -12.33
CA ASP A 97 -14.62 16.11 -13.23
C ASP A 97 -13.14 16.46 -13.04
N VAL A 98 -12.29 15.44 -12.95
CA VAL A 98 -10.83 15.60 -12.81
C VAL A 98 -10.06 14.77 -13.84
N LEU A 99 -8.84 15.24 -14.15
CA LEU A 99 -7.91 14.53 -15.00
C LEU A 99 -6.86 13.81 -14.15
N VAL A 100 -6.76 12.50 -14.33
CA VAL A 100 -5.74 11.64 -13.73
C VAL A 100 -5.15 10.76 -14.82
N ARG A 101 -3.83 10.58 -14.83
CA ARG A 101 -3.17 9.64 -15.74
C ARG A 101 -3.14 8.26 -15.12
N TRP A 102 -3.68 7.27 -15.82
CA TRP A 102 -3.71 5.88 -15.37
C TRP A 102 -2.65 5.07 -16.12
N LYS A 103 -1.92 4.22 -15.41
CA LYS A 103 -0.85 3.37 -15.93
C LYS A 103 -1.00 1.95 -15.43
N THR A 104 -1.22 1.00 -16.36
CA THR A 104 -1.09 -0.42 -16.04
C THR A 104 0.40 -0.75 -15.94
N ASP A 105 0.90 -0.97 -14.74
CA ASP A 105 2.30 -1.33 -14.49
C ASP A 105 2.45 -2.12 -13.19
N ASN A 106 3.52 -2.92 -13.11
CA ASN A 106 3.90 -3.61 -11.89
C ASN A 106 4.78 -2.71 -11.03
N ILE A 107 4.34 -2.42 -9.80
CA ILE A 107 5.09 -1.58 -8.86
C ILE A 107 6.48 -2.14 -8.50
N VAL A 108 6.73 -3.44 -8.75
CA VAL A 108 8.05 -4.07 -8.61
C VAL A 108 9.02 -3.65 -9.71
N GLU A 109 8.52 -3.15 -10.84
CA GLU A 109 9.34 -2.81 -12.00
C GLU A 109 9.41 -1.31 -12.28
N LEU A 110 8.28 -0.59 -12.30
CA LEU A 110 8.13 0.87 -12.51
C LEU A 110 9.08 1.48 -13.57
N LYS A 111 9.29 0.74 -14.68
CA LYS A 111 10.27 1.09 -15.73
C LYS A 111 9.86 2.32 -16.53
N GLN A 112 8.57 2.65 -16.53
CA GLN A 112 7.99 3.73 -17.34
C GLN A 112 8.24 5.14 -16.77
N PHE A 113 8.75 5.23 -15.54
CA PHE A 113 8.94 6.52 -14.87
C PHE A 113 10.40 6.92 -14.79
N SER A 114 10.67 8.17 -15.18
CA SER A 114 12.00 8.78 -15.07
C SER A 114 12.39 9.01 -13.62
N ASP A 115 13.67 9.05 -13.36
CA ASP A 115 14.22 9.40 -12.05
C ASP A 115 13.80 10.83 -11.66
N ALA A 116 13.64 11.06 -10.36
CA ALA A 116 13.36 12.38 -9.77
C ALA A 116 12.20 13.11 -10.48
N SER A 117 11.10 12.41 -10.79
CA SER A 117 9.98 12.95 -11.56
C SER A 117 8.73 13.26 -10.74
N PHE A 118 8.68 12.88 -9.44
CA PHE A 118 7.54 13.10 -8.58
C PHE A 118 7.91 13.85 -7.30
N ASP A 119 6.96 14.67 -6.83
CA ASP A 119 7.04 15.39 -5.56
C ASP A 119 6.46 14.56 -4.41
N TYR A 120 5.55 13.64 -4.74
CA TYR A 120 4.85 12.80 -3.78
C TYR A 120 4.66 11.39 -4.32
N ALA A 121 4.72 10.41 -3.41
CA ALA A 121 4.32 9.04 -3.69
C ALA A 121 3.46 8.50 -2.54
N ALA A 122 2.49 7.65 -2.87
CA ALA A 122 1.70 6.91 -1.90
C ALA A 122 1.68 5.42 -2.27
N CYS A 123 1.71 4.55 -1.25
CA CYS A 123 1.46 3.12 -1.37
C CYS A 123 0.63 2.70 -0.16
N LEU A 124 -0.68 2.65 -0.34
CA LEU A 124 -1.65 2.59 0.74
C LEU A 124 -2.33 1.23 0.88
N PHE A 125 -3.13 1.10 1.92
CA PHE A 125 -3.97 -0.07 2.19
C PHE A 125 -3.24 -1.41 2.14
N SER A 126 -1.94 -1.39 2.57
CA SER A 126 -1.05 -2.56 2.55
C SER A 126 -0.76 -3.15 1.16
N THR A 127 -0.84 -2.35 0.10
CA THR A 127 -0.44 -2.79 -1.26
C THR A 127 0.97 -3.37 -1.28
N LEU A 128 1.94 -2.77 -0.56
CA LEU A 128 3.29 -3.33 -0.42
C LEU A 128 3.28 -4.73 0.23
N GLY A 129 2.30 -5.01 1.11
CA GLY A 129 2.12 -6.31 1.74
C GLY A 129 1.62 -7.40 0.77
N MET A 130 0.96 -7.03 -0.33
CA MET A 130 0.53 -7.96 -1.38
C MET A 130 1.72 -8.46 -2.22
N VAL A 131 2.80 -7.68 -2.30
CA VAL A 131 4.00 -8.04 -3.05
C VAL A 131 4.72 -9.20 -2.37
N ARG A 132 4.87 -10.32 -3.09
CA ARG A 132 5.57 -11.51 -2.59
C ARG A 132 7.08 -11.29 -2.57
N ASP A 133 7.72 -11.93 -1.61
CA ASP A 133 9.17 -11.94 -1.36
C ASP A 133 9.77 -10.59 -0.91
N VAL A 134 10.69 -10.69 0.01
CA VAL A 134 11.42 -9.53 0.56
C VAL A 134 12.14 -8.77 -0.55
N ALA A 135 12.78 -9.49 -1.49
CA ALA A 135 13.52 -8.88 -2.59
C ALA A 135 12.63 -8.00 -3.48
N ASN A 136 11.40 -8.46 -3.78
CA ASN A 136 10.46 -7.69 -4.59
C ASN A 136 9.91 -6.49 -3.82
N ARG A 137 9.58 -6.61 -2.53
CA ARG A 137 9.20 -5.45 -1.68
C ARG A 137 10.31 -4.42 -1.59
N THR A 138 11.56 -4.87 -1.51
CA THR A 138 12.75 -4.01 -1.54
C THR A 138 12.84 -3.24 -2.84
N LYS A 139 12.66 -3.92 -3.99
CA LYS A 139 12.65 -3.27 -5.32
C LYS A 139 11.59 -2.17 -5.41
N VAL A 140 10.36 -2.41 -4.89
CA VAL A 140 9.33 -1.36 -4.86
C VAL A 140 9.84 -0.11 -4.16
N VAL A 141 10.41 -0.24 -2.95
CA VAL A 141 10.93 0.92 -2.19
C VAL A 141 12.11 1.59 -2.91
N GLN A 142 13.00 0.83 -3.54
CA GLN A 142 14.09 1.35 -4.37
C GLN A 142 13.56 2.16 -5.58
N HIS A 143 12.52 1.65 -6.25
CA HIS A 143 11.90 2.38 -7.36
C HIS A 143 11.18 3.65 -6.89
N VAL A 144 10.49 3.60 -5.74
CA VAL A 144 9.91 4.83 -5.15
C VAL A 144 11.00 5.86 -4.86
N ALA A 145 12.11 5.43 -4.25
CA ALA A 145 13.24 6.32 -4.00
C ALA A 145 13.83 6.88 -5.31
N ARG A 146 13.90 6.09 -6.37
CA ARG A 146 14.40 6.52 -7.68
C ARG A 146 13.53 7.60 -8.34
N ILE A 147 12.22 7.38 -8.36
CA ILE A 147 11.27 8.27 -9.07
C ILE A 147 10.94 9.55 -8.31
N LEU A 148 11.13 9.59 -6.99
CA LEU A 148 10.94 10.77 -6.17
C LEU A 148 12.12 11.74 -6.31
N LYS A 149 11.85 13.03 -6.30
CA LYS A 149 12.87 14.09 -6.19
C LYS A 149 13.49 14.09 -4.79
N PRO A 150 14.74 14.57 -4.59
CA PRO A 150 15.26 14.83 -3.25
C PRO A 150 14.34 15.77 -2.46
N GLY A 151 14.12 15.49 -1.17
CA GLY A 151 13.19 16.24 -0.32
C GLY A 151 11.70 15.90 -0.49
N SER A 152 11.35 15.06 -1.45
CA SER A 152 9.97 14.62 -1.72
C SER A 152 9.45 13.65 -0.68
N ARG A 153 8.12 13.59 -0.51
CA ARG A 153 7.48 12.81 0.54
C ARG A 153 6.85 11.52 0.03
N PHE A 154 7.01 10.46 0.79
CA PHE A 154 6.41 9.16 0.57
C PHE A 154 5.51 8.77 1.74
N VAL A 155 4.27 8.39 1.47
CA VAL A 155 3.34 7.82 2.45
C VAL A 155 3.17 6.33 2.17
N LEU A 156 3.44 5.53 3.20
CA LEU A 156 3.29 4.08 3.18
C LEU A 156 2.31 3.64 4.27
N HIS A 157 1.28 2.84 3.90
CA HIS A 157 0.44 2.12 4.87
C HIS A 157 0.73 0.63 4.80
N VAL A 158 1.05 0.03 5.96
CA VAL A 158 1.30 -1.41 6.11
C VAL A 158 0.53 -1.99 7.29
N HIS A 159 0.08 -3.24 7.15
CA HIS A 159 -0.58 -3.96 8.24
C HIS A 159 0.42 -4.44 9.29
N ASN A 160 -0.05 -4.49 10.55
CA ASN A 160 0.78 -4.85 11.69
C ASN A 160 0.80 -6.37 11.92
N ARG A 161 2.00 -6.95 11.94
CA ARG A 161 2.25 -8.38 12.21
C ARG A 161 1.66 -8.87 13.54
N TRP A 162 1.60 -8.00 14.53
CA TRP A 162 1.18 -8.33 15.90
C TRP A 162 -0.29 -8.07 16.17
N PHE A 163 -1.08 -7.73 15.17
CA PHE A 163 -2.51 -7.43 15.34
C PHE A 163 -3.29 -8.65 15.82
N ARG A 164 -3.77 -8.58 17.08
CA ARG A 164 -4.49 -9.68 17.73
C ARG A 164 -5.92 -9.91 17.21
N GLY A 165 -6.48 -8.94 16.49
CA GLY A 165 -7.82 -9.07 15.88
C GLY A 165 -7.92 -10.20 14.85
N LEU A 166 -6.79 -10.71 14.36
CA LEU A 166 -6.72 -11.91 13.51
C LEU A 166 -6.55 -13.22 14.31
N GLY A 167 -6.62 -13.17 15.65
CA GLY A 167 -6.49 -14.30 16.55
C GLY A 167 -5.10 -14.46 17.17
N TRP A 168 -5.06 -14.82 18.46
CA TRP A 168 -3.82 -15.01 19.21
C TRP A 168 -2.93 -16.13 18.69
N GLN A 169 -3.51 -17.18 18.11
CA GLN A 169 -2.76 -18.28 17.48
C GLN A 169 -1.87 -17.75 16.34
N ARG A 170 -2.37 -16.81 15.54
CA ARG A 170 -1.57 -16.18 14.47
C ARG A 170 -0.45 -15.32 15.02
N VAL A 171 -0.70 -14.57 16.09
CA VAL A 171 0.33 -13.78 16.78
C VAL A 171 1.43 -14.70 17.30
N ALA A 172 1.08 -15.80 17.96
CA ALA A 172 2.03 -16.79 18.47
C ALA A 172 2.83 -17.45 17.35
N THR A 173 2.17 -17.89 16.27
CA THR A 173 2.82 -18.48 15.10
C THR A 173 3.81 -17.50 14.46
N ASN A 174 3.41 -16.23 14.29
CA ASN A 174 4.29 -15.20 13.76
C ASN A 174 5.47 -14.89 14.69
N ALA A 175 5.28 -14.96 16.01
CA ALA A 175 6.37 -14.81 16.97
C ALA A 175 7.41 -15.92 16.81
N VAL A 176 6.98 -17.18 16.74
CA VAL A 176 7.87 -18.33 16.51
C VAL A 176 8.61 -18.19 15.18
N LYS A 177 7.89 -17.90 14.08
CA LYS A 177 8.51 -17.71 12.76
C LYS A 177 9.53 -16.55 12.78
N THR A 178 9.23 -15.47 13.52
CA THR A 178 10.14 -14.31 13.62
C THR A 178 11.41 -14.67 14.38
N VAL A 179 11.29 -15.40 15.50
CA VAL A 179 12.47 -15.87 16.28
C VAL A 179 13.32 -16.82 15.46
N LEU A 180 12.69 -17.70 14.67
CA LEU A 180 13.37 -18.66 13.80
C LEU A 180 13.84 -18.05 12.46
N ASN A 181 13.73 -16.74 12.26
CA ASN A 181 14.09 -16.04 11.03
C ASN A 181 13.47 -16.65 9.75
N GLN A 182 12.26 -17.18 9.83
CA GLN A 182 11.61 -17.77 8.67
C GLN A 182 11.19 -16.70 7.66
N PRO A 183 11.41 -16.90 6.34
CA PRO A 183 11.02 -15.94 5.29
C PRO A 183 9.53 -15.60 5.28
N SER A 184 8.67 -16.54 5.69
CA SER A 184 7.22 -16.37 5.79
C SER A 184 6.76 -15.69 7.09
N ALA A 185 7.69 -15.21 7.94
CA ALA A 185 7.32 -14.49 9.15
C ALA A 185 6.61 -13.18 8.76
N GLY A 186 5.34 -13.07 9.16
CA GLY A 186 4.46 -11.95 8.81
C GLY A 186 3.49 -12.23 7.65
N ASP A 187 3.66 -13.33 6.91
CA ASP A 187 2.71 -13.69 5.86
C ASP A 187 1.42 -14.25 6.48
N VAL A 188 0.30 -13.63 6.12
CA VAL A 188 -1.04 -13.94 6.60
C VAL A 188 -1.93 -14.20 5.40
N THR A 189 -2.39 -15.44 5.23
CA THR A 189 -3.39 -15.78 4.22
C THR A 189 -4.79 -15.51 4.75
N MET A 190 -5.53 -14.69 4.04
CA MET A 190 -6.93 -14.40 4.29
C MET A 190 -7.79 -15.39 3.49
N PRO A 191 -8.52 -16.31 4.13
CA PRO A 191 -9.14 -17.46 3.44
C PRO A 191 -10.27 -17.08 2.47
N GLN A 192 -10.83 -15.90 2.56
CA GLN A 192 -11.94 -15.42 1.71
C GLN A 192 -11.88 -13.90 1.53
N ALA A 193 -10.69 -13.38 1.31
CA ALA A 193 -10.58 -11.98 0.95
C ALA A 193 -11.17 -11.79 -0.44
N TYR A 194 -12.31 -11.10 -0.50
CA TYR A 194 -12.82 -10.49 -1.72
C TYR A 194 -12.75 -11.41 -2.97
N ALA A 195 -13.87 -11.87 -3.48
CA ALA A 195 -13.97 -12.71 -4.69
C ALA A 195 -13.50 -14.18 -4.58
N GLY A 196 -13.41 -14.74 -3.38
CA GLY A 196 -13.22 -16.19 -3.19
C GLY A 196 -11.80 -16.73 -3.39
N ALA A 197 -10.83 -15.88 -3.77
CA ALA A 197 -9.43 -16.27 -3.88
C ALA A 197 -8.69 -16.06 -2.55
N PRO A 198 -7.82 -17.00 -2.11
CA PRO A 198 -7.01 -16.82 -0.91
C PRO A 198 -5.92 -15.77 -1.16
N LEU A 199 -6.08 -14.59 -0.58
CA LEU A 199 -5.09 -13.51 -0.67
C LEU A 199 -4.09 -13.58 0.48
N THR A 200 -2.81 -13.66 0.20
CA THR A 200 -1.75 -13.60 1.21
C THR A 200 -1.15 -12.21 1.29
N LEU A 201 -1.16 -11.64 2.50
CA LEU A 201 -0.58 -10.33 2.79
C LEU A 201 0.62 -10.48 3.73
N HIS A 202 1.71 -9.78 3.44
CA HIS A 202 2.80 -9.65 4.38
C HIS A 202 2.49 -8.53 5.38
N HIS A 203 2.42 -8.88 6.66
CA HIS A 203 2.27 -7.95 7.76
C HIS A 203 3.64 -7.57 8.32
N PHE A 204 3.85 -6.30 8.54
CA PHE A 204 5.13 -5.74 8.95
C PHE A 204 5.23 -5.57 10.47
N THR A 205 6.44 -5.64 11.01
CA THR A 205 6.71 -4.98 12.28
C THR A 205 6.96 -3.50 12.04
N ARG A 206 6.64 -2.63 13.01
CA ARG A 206 6.96 -1.19 12.93
C ARG A 206 8.45 -0.96 12.63
N ARG A 207 9.33 -1.73 13.32
CA ARG A 207 10.79 -1.65 13.12
C ARG A 207 11.18 -2.08 11.70
N GLY A 208 10.64 -3.19 11.20
CA GLY A 208 10.95 -3.69 9.86
C GLY A 208 10.51 -2.75 8.75
N ALA A 209 9.30 -2.17 8.85
CA ALA A 209 8.84 -1.18 7.88
C ALA A 209 9.71 0.09 7.90
N LYS A 210 10.05 0.61 9.10
CA LYS A 210 10.99 1.73 9.26
C LYS A 210 12.36 1.42 8.65
N GLN A 211 12.92 0.26 8.97
CA GLN A 211 14.25 -0.16 8.51
C GLN A 211 14.29 -0.25 6.97
N LEU A 212 13.27 -0.87 6.36
CA LEU A 212 13.14 -0.98 4.91
C LEU A 212 13.21 0.40 4.23
N LEU A 213 12.54 1.41 4.77
CA LEU A 213 12.57 2.77 4.21
C LEU A 213 13.93 3.43 4.43
N VAL A 214 14.49 3.35 5.64
CA VAL A 214 15.75 4.02 6.00
C VAL A 214 16.93 3.48 5.20
N GLU A 215 17.01 2.17 5.00
CA GLU A 215 18.05 1.49 4.21
C GLU A 215 18.00 1.88 2.72
N HIS A 216 16.86 2.36 2.24
CA HIS A 216 16.68 2.75 0.84
C HIS A 216 16.53 4.26 0.63
N GLY A 217 17.16 5.05 1.51
CA GLY A 217 17.35 6.48 1.28
C GLY A 217 16.23 7.38 1.80
N PHE A 218 15.37 6.88 2.70
CA PHE A 218 14.33 7.71 3.30
C PHE A 218 14.67 8.14 4.73
N ARG A 219 14.28 9.36 5.09
CA ARG A 219 14.21 9.86 6.46
C ARG A 219 12.75 9.76 6.95
N ILE A 220 12.51 9.07 8.04
CA ILE A 220 11.15 8.98 8.62
C ILE A 220 10.77 10.34 9.22
N LEU A 221 9.63 10.87 8.83
CA LEU A 221 9.04 12.08 9.40
C LEU A 221 8.18 11.74 10.60
N CYS A 222 7.19 10.84 10.43
CA CYS A 222 6.37 10.34 11.52
C CYS A 222 5.86 8.92 11.23
N ILE A 223 5.41 8.23 12.27
CA ILE A 223 4.74 6.93 12.17
C ILE A 223 3.49 6.99 13.05
N HIS A 224 2.33 6.85 12.44
CA HIS A 224 1.06 6.71 13.13
C HIS A 224 0.65 5.24 13.19
N ALA A 225 0.23 4.79 14.36
CA ALA A 225 -0.49 3.53 14.48
C ALA A 225 -1.95 3.77 14.16
N VAL A 226 -2.54 2.90 13.34
CA VAL A 226 -3.95 2.97 12.97
C VAL A 226 -4.69 1.75 13.52
N THR A 227 -5.89 1.98 14.11
CA THR A 227 -6.78 0.91 14.57
C THR A 227 -7.66 0.41 13.42
N ALA A 228 -8.34 -0.72 13.61
CA ALA A 228 -9.30 -1.23 12.62
C ALA A 228 -10.47 -0.26 12.36
N ASN A 229 -10.76 0.65 13.30
CA ASN A 229 -11.78 1.68 13.18
C ASN A 229 -11.28 2.99 12.55
N GLY A 230 -10.05 3.00 12.04
CA GLY A 230 -9.48 4.17 11.37
C GLY A 230 -8.87 5.23 12.31
N ASP A 231 -8.99 5.09 13.63
CA ASP A 231 -8.32 6.02 14.54
C ASP A 231 -6.81 5.93 14.36
N SER A 232 -6.16 7.05 14.10
CA SER A 232 -4.71 7.11 13.96
C SER A 232 -4.07 7.98 15.03
N ARG A 233 -2.93 7.54 15.57
CA ARG A 233 -2.17 8.27 16.59
C ARG A 233 -0.68 8.14 16.32
N GLU A 234 0.04 9.25 16.46
CA GLU A 234 1.49 9.22 16.37
C GLU A 234 2.11 8.32 17.45
N THR A 235 3.01 7.44 17.04
CA THR A 235 3.68 6.51 17.94
C THR A 235 5.11 6.94 18.19
N VAL A 236 5.36 7.55 19.35
CA VAL A 236 6.70 7.98 19.77
C VAL A 236 7.53 6.83 20.35
N SER A 237 6.90 5.80 20.93
CA SER A 237 7.61 4.70 21.60
C SER A 237 6.92 3.34 21.48
N TRP A 238 7.65 2.27 21.81
CA TRP A 238 7.10 0.94 22.10
C TRP A 238 6.15 1.03 23.30
N GLY A 239 4.86 1.09 23.04
CA GLY A 239 3.83 1.23 24.07
C GLY A 239 2.83 0.08 24.08
N ARG A 240 1.97 0.08 25.09
CA ARG A 240 1.00 -0.96 25.50
C ARG A 240 0.02 -1.45 24.40
N ASN A 241 -0.01 -0.85 23.20
CA ASN A 241 -1.02 -1.10 22.17
C ASN A 241 -0.50 -1.77 20.90
N VAL A 242 0.70 -2.39 20.91
CA VAL A 242 1.28 -3.03 19.71
C VAL A 242 0.33 -4.08 19.11
N THR A 243 -0.39 -4.82 19.93
CA THR A 243 -1.30 -5.89 19.47
C THR A 243 -2.70 -5.41 19.11
N THR A 244 -3.06 -4.17 19.43
CA THR A 244 -4.39 -3.59 19.11
C THR A 244 -4.36 -2.74 17.84
N ASN A 245 -3.18 -2.28 17.43
CA ASN A 245 -3.03 -1.51 16.20
C ASN A 245 -3.16 -2.42 14.99
N TYR A 246 -4.03 -2.05 14.05
CA TYR A 246 -4.24 -2.78 12.79
C TYR A 246 -3.07 -2.60 11.83
N GLY A 247 -2.52 -1.38 11.74
CA GLY A 247 -1.45 -1.04 10.82
C GLY A 247 -0.63 0.16 11.25
N TYR A 248 0.25 0.58 10.35
CA TYR A 248 1.09 1.75 10.47
C TYR A 248 1.02 2.60 9.22
N LEU A 249 0.72 3.89 9.40
CA LEU A 249 0.87 4.95 8.41
C LEU A 249 2.23 5.62 8.64
N ILE A 250 3.06 5.64 7.63
CA ILE A 250 4.44 6.11 7.72
C ILE A 250 4.63 7.23 6.70
N ALA A 251 4.96 8.43 7.17
CA ALA A 251 5.44 9.50 6.32
C ALA A 251 6.97 9.51 6.33
N ALA A 252 7.55 9.55 5.14
CA ALA A 252 8.99 9.55 4.94
C ALA A 252 9.39 10.56 3.87
N GLU A 253 10.59 11.12 3.98
CA GLU A 253 11.17 12.06 3.02
C GLU A 253 12.37 11.41 2.34
N LYS A 254 12.47 11.54 1.01
CA LYS A 254 13.65 11.12 0.27
C LYS A 254 14.85 12.02 0.61
N ARG A 255 15.97 11.41 0.95
CA ARG A 255 17.25 12.09 1.17
C ARG A 255 17.91 12.52 -0.13
#